data_ca2d599c840a934bc612a4f2604eda4c
#
_entry.id   ca2d599c840a934bc612a4f2604eda4c
#
_cell.length_a   1.000
_cell.length_b   1.000
_cell.length_c   1.000
_cell.angle_alpha   90.00
_cell.angle_beta   90.00
_cell.angle_gamma   90.00
#
_symmetry.space_group_name_H-M   'P 1'
#
loop_
_entity.id
_entity.type
_entity.pdbx_description
1 polymer ?
#
loop_
_entity_poly.entity_id
_entity_poly.type
_entity_poly.pdbx_seq_one_letter_code
_entity_poly.pdbx_strand_id
1 'polypeptide(L)'
;LLIISSLFCAEINRGDARKVANNVFNKFNKNKTDIFKVKNLEIIESDEKAPLFYIFNLDPSGFVIVSAENKTLPVLGYSFENEFRYENMPITLESIFNGYKNDIQDIRISNQPRREDVVNTWEEFLSDNISEDETRNVSPLIDAEFDQGGAWNNLVQSEIGFNAPVGCVAVAMAQVMHYWKHPYVGEGNNSYTDNGIFLEADFSSAYYDFDSMPAVYASDAARLLLFHTGVSVNMDYDQSGSGAWVMGSYPSTEYSMEYFFKYSSDIYHMYKTPSNDEIFLNAIKSDLDDSLPIIMVGYGSGYGGGHAWNVDGYQGNLLHCNWGWGGYSNGHFNLTTMGGFPDDQSVLLNIIPRDIEDPIALYEYEVDASTVYFSDLAAVINESELRNYYWDFGDGNTTTTTTGDISHTYVFSGSYEVELVVENIYGMMSDPFSEEITVFAAEQGDLNQDSSVDVLDVIIMVNFILGGNPSDSELFIGDLNSDGVLNIQDIIILVNIIVA
;
A
#
# COMPACT_ATOMS: atom_id res chain seq x y z
N LEU A 1 25.62 -31.89 -21.46
CA LEU A 1 25.02 -32.85 -20.48
C LEU A 1 24.29 -32.17 -19.32
N LEU A 2 24.42 -30.84 -19.16
CA LEU A 2 23.77 -30.05 -18.09
C LEU A 2 22.35 -29.53 -18.45
N ILE A 3 21.91 -29.65 -19.70
CA ILE A 3 20.64 -29.09 -20.16
C ILE A 3 19.44 -30.07 -20.00
N ILE A 4 19.69 -31.37 -19.79
CA ILE A 4 18.60 -32.36 -19.73
C ILE A 4 18.04 -32.55 -18.31
N SER A 5 18.76 -32.16 -17.26
CA SER A 5 18.26 -32.31 -15.86
C SER A 5 17.22 -31.22 -15.46
N SER A 6 17.08 -30.17 -16.26
CA SER A 6 16.12 -29.09 -15.97
C SER A 6 14.66 -29.37 -16.38
N LEU A 7 14.41 -30.45 -17.12
CA LEU A 7 13.08 -30.78 -17.67
C LEU A 7 12.25 -31.73 -16.80
N PHE A 8 12.85 -32.38 -15.79
CA PHE A 8 12.16 -33.35 -14.96
C PHE A 8 11.79 -32.79 -13.59
N CYS A 9 10.69 -33.31 -13.05
CA CYS A 9 10.28 -33.14 -11.66
C CYS A 9 11.45 -33.50 -10.74
N ALA A 10 11.84 -32.57 -9.87
CA ALA A 10 12.85 -32.81 -8.84
C ALA A 10 12.38 -32.24 -7.51
N GLU A 11 12.37 -33.11 -6.50
CA GLU A 11 12.13 -32.71 -5.12
C GLU A 11 13.22 -31.73 -4.67
N ILE A 12 12.79 -30.63 -4.11
CA ILE A 12 13.68 -29.62 -3.51
C ILE A 12 14.07 -30.09 -2.11
N ASN A 13 15.35 -30.22 -1.87
CA ASN A 13 15.84 -30.61 -0.55
C ASN A 13 15.76 -29.45 0.46
N ARG A 14 15.84 -29.79 1.75
CA ARG A 14 15.78 -28.83 2.86
C ARG A 14 16.86 -27.74 2.78
N GLY A 15 18.04 -28.04 2.25
CA GLY A 15 19.14 -27.07 2.12
C GLY A 15 18.83 -25.99 1.09
N ASP A 16 18.35 -26.40 -0.08
CA ASP A 16 17.95 -25.50 -1.15
C ASP A 16 16.72 -24.66 -0.72
N ALA A 17 15.73 -25.28 -0.09
CA ALA A 17 14.58 -24.56 0.47
C ALA A 17 15.01 -23.50 1.49
N ARG A 18 15.96 -23.80 2.37
CA ARG A 18 16.51 -22.83 3.32
C ARG A 18 17.25 -21.69 2.63
N LYS A 19 17.98 -21.98 1.54
CA LYS A 19 18.65 -20.95 0.74
C LYS A 19 17.63 -20.01 0.11
N VAL A 20 16.56 -20.56 -0.48
CA VAL A 20 15.45 -19.76 -0.99
C VAL A 20 14.86 -18.87 0.12
N ALA A 21 14.53 -19.44 1.29
CA ALA A 21 13.95 -18.67 2.39
C ALA A 21 14.86 -17.54 2.88
N ASN A 22 16.17 -17.78 2.99
CA ASN A 22 17.14 -16.74 3.33
C ASN A 22 17.20 -15.64 2.25
N ASN A 23 17.12 -16.03 0.99
CA ASN A 23 17.19 -15.12 -0.13
C ASN A 23 15.92 -14.27 -0.25
N VAL A 24 14.74 -14.84 0.04
CA VAL A 24 13.48 -14.10 0.19
C VAL A 24 13.59 -13.05 1.30
N PHE A 25 14.12 -13.44 2.47
CA PHE A 25 14.33 -12.52 3.57
C PHE A 25 15.28 -11.37 3.19
N ASN A 26 16.42 -11.66 2.59
CA ASN A 26 17.39 -10.63 2.20
C ASN A 26 16.85 -9.68 1.11
N LYS A 27 16.04 -10.21 0.19
CA LYS A 27 15.45 -9.42 -0.91
C LYS A 27 14.36 -8.49 -0.39
N PHE A 28 13.41 -8.98 0.40
CA PHE A 28 12.16 -8.30 0.70
C PHE A 28 12.07 -7.70 2.10
N ASN A 29 12.94 -8.08 3.05
CA ASN A 29 12.94 -7.44 4.37
C ASN A 29 13.41 -5.99 4.27
N LYS A 30 12.54 -5.05 4.66
CA LYS A 30 12.82 -3.60 4.64
C LYS A 30 13.92 -3.22 5.63
N ASN A 31 14.00 -3.93 6.77
CA ASN A 31 15.04 -3.67 7.76
C ASN A 31 16.33 -4.42 7.43
N LYS A 32 17.21 -3.81 6.68
CA LYS A 32 18.49 -4.40 6.22
C LYS A 32 19.49 -4.72 7.36
N THR A 33 19.19 -4.34 8.60
CA THR A 33 20.00 -4.72 9.77
C THR A 33 19.60 -6.05 10.41
N ASP A 34 18.43 -6.56 10.06
CA ASP A 34 17.95 -7.84 10.56
C ASP A 34 18.72 -9.01 9.95
N ILE A 35 18.85 -10.06 10.71
CA ILE A 35 19.56 -11.28 10.31
C ILE A 35 18.55 -12.41 10.17
N PHE A 36 18.61 -13.10 9.03
CA PHE A 36 17.79 -14.31 8.82
C PHE A 36 18.06 -15.36 9.90
N LYS A 37 17.09 -15.58 10.76
CA LYS A 37 17.16 -16.54 11.84
C LYS A 37 15.89 -17.36 11.90
N VAL A 38 16.03 -18.67 11.76
CA VAL A 38 14.91 -19.61 11.80
C VAL A 38 14.66 -20.05 13.24
N LYS A 39 13.44 -19.81 13.74
CA LYS A 39 12.94 -20.25 15.04
C LYS A 39 12.59 -21.73 15.02
N ASN A 40 11.83 -22.16 14.02
CA ASN A 40 11.53 -23.56 13.73
C ASN A 40 11.32 -23.80 12.23
N LEU A 41 11.36 -25.06 11.84
CA LEU A 41 11.04 -25.51 10.49
C LEU A 41 9.96 -26.60 10.59
N GLU A 42 8.85 -26.37 9.90
CA GLU A 42 7.81 -27.37 9.69
C GLU A 42 7.92 -27.91 8.26
N ILE A 43 7.78 -29.22 8.11
CA ILE A 43 7.79 -29.89 6.80
C ILE A 43 6.41 -30.48 6.61
N ILE A 44 5.71 -30.02 5.60
CA ILE A 44 4.41 -30.55 5.24
C ILE A 44 4.61 -31.63 4.21
N GLU A 45 4.16 -32.81 4.53
CA GLU A 45 4.38 -34.02 3.75
C GLU A 45 3.07 -34.56 3.16
N SER A 46 3.21 -35.32 2.07
CA SER A 46 2.13 -36.12 1.50
C SER A 46 1.93 -37.41 2.37
N ASP A 47 0.90 -38.19 2.08
CA ASP A 47 0.62 -39.48 2.69
C ASP A 47 1.79 -40.47 2.52
N GLU A 48 2.58 -40.33 1.44
CA GLU A 48 3.77 -41.09 1.13
C GLU A 48 5.04 -40.57 1.83
N LYS A 49 4.91 -39.56 2.70
CA LYS A 49 5.98 -38.87 3.40
C LYS A 49 6.99 -38.14 2.48
N ALA A 50 6.57 -37.74 1.29
CA ALA A 50 7.34 -36.85 0.47
C ALA A 50 7.05 -35.38 0.85
N PRO A 51 8.07 -34.52 1.01
CA PRO A 51 7.84 -33.11 1.32
C PRO A 51 7.01 -32.43 0.23
N LEU A 52 6.02 -31.65 0.60
CA LEU A 52 5.21 -30.82 -0.29
C LEU A 52 5.66 -29.37 -0.23
N PHE A 53 5.89 -28.86 0.97
CA PHE A 53 6.47 -27.54 1.18
C PHE A 53 7.11 -27.43 2.57
N TYR A 54 7.94 -26.41 2.73
CA TYR A 54 8.68 -26.10 3.93
C TYR A 54 8.20 -24.75 4.49
N ILE A 55 7.91 -24.70 5.80
CA ILE A 55 7.53 -23.49 6.51
C ILE A 55 8.68 -23.12 7.44
N PHE A 56 9.40 -22.05 7.13
CA PHE A 56 10.45 -21.49 7.95
C PHE A 56 9.85 -20.37 8.80
N ASN A 57 9.56 -20.65 10.08
CA ASN A 57 9.18 -19.61 11.04
C ASN A 57 10.42 -18.88 11.54
N LEU A 58 10.38 -17.54 11.52
CA LEU A 58 11.52 -16.68 11.79
C LEU A 58 11.53 -16.17 13.24
N ASP A 59 12.66 -15.67 13.71
CA ASP A 59 12.87 -15.08 15.01
C ASP A 59 13.25 -13.59 14.84
N PRO A 60 12.57 -12.60 15.46
CA PRO A 60 11.53 -12.77 16.50
C PRO A 60 10.13 -13.09 15.96
N SER A 61 9.83 -12.75 14.71
CA SER A 61 8.54 -12.93 14.04
C SER A 61 8.73 -13.16 12.54
N GLY A 62 7.69 -13.63 11.86
CA GLY A 62 7.68 -13.84 10.42
C GLY A 62 7.75 -15.31 10.01
N PHE A 63 7.53 -15.53 8.71
CA PHE A 63 7.63 -16.85 8.09
C PHE A 63 8.03 -16.76 6.61
N VAL A 64 8.55 -17.84 6.06
CA VAL A 64 8.72 -18.05 4.62
C VAL A 64 8.27 -19.47 4.28
N ILE A 65 7.39 -19.61 3.29
CA ILE A 65 6.87 -20.88 2.80
C ILE A 65 7.47 -21.16 1.43
N VAL A 66 8.21 -22.27 1.33
CA VAL A 66 8.94 -22.65 0.13
C VAL A 66 8.41 -23.98 -0.39
N SER A 67 8.10 -24.06 -1.68
CA SER A 67 7.69 -25.28 -2.34
C SER A 67 8.80 -26.35 -2.28
N ALA A 68 8.41 -27.59 -2.12
CA ALA A 68 9.31 -28.74 -2.26
C ALA A 68 9.32 -29.33 -3.67
N GLU A 69 8.78 -28.61 -4.67
CA GLU A 69 8.63 -29.08 -6.04
C GLU A 69 9.15 -28.02 -7.04
N ASN A 70 10.10 -28.38 -7.88
CA ASN A 70 10.73 -27.45 -8.81
C ASN A 70 9.89 -27.06 -10.04
N LYS A 71 8.73 -27.70 -10.24
CA LYS A 71 7.76 -27.32 -11.27
C LYS A 71 6.80 -26.21 -10.84
N THR A 72 6.79 -25.86 -9.56
CA THR A 72 6.01 -24.78 -8.99
C THR A 72 6.90 -23.59 -8.68
N LEU A 73 6.34 -22.42 -8.47
CA LEU A 73 7.11 -21.27 -8.01
C LEU A 73 7.77 -21.58 -6.65
N PRO A 74 9.01 -21.09 -6.40
CA PRO A 74 9.74 -21.39 -5.18
C PRO A 74 9.07 -20.84 -3.93
N VAL A 75 8.49 -19.63 -3.99
CA VAL A 75 7.89 -18.92 -2.86
C VAL A 75 6.38 -19.02 -2.94
N LEU A 76 5.78 -19.69 -1.93
CA LEU A 76 4.33 -19.81 -1.80
C LEU A 76 3.74 -18.69 -0.95
N GLY A 77 4.53 -18.16 -0.01
CA GLY A 77 4.15 -17.04 0.81
C GLY A 77 5.24 -16.64 1.79
N TYR A 78 5.18 -15.41 2.30
CA TYR A 78 6.04 -14.92 3.36
C TYR A 78 5.42 -13.75 4.13
N SER A 79 5.87 -13.56 5.36
CA SER A 79 5.71 -12.35 6.15
C SER A 79 6.95 -12.16 7.02
N PHE A 80 7.29 -10.90 7.36
CA PHE A 80 8.37 -10.63 8.32
C PHE A 80 7.84 -9.99 9.61
N GLU A 81 6.55 -9.81 9.69
CA GLU A 81 5.85 -9.18 10.82
C GLU A 81 5.00 -10.18 11.59
N ASN A 82 4.32 -11.08 10.89
CA ASN A 82 3.34 -11.99 11.46
C ASN A 82 3.85 -13.43 11.59
N GLU A 83 3.45 -14.11 12.67
CA GLU A 83 3.73 -15.53 12.85
C GLU A 83 2.80 -16.41 11.99
N PHE A 84 3.29 -17.57 11.60
CA PHE A 84 2.51 -18.60 10.95
C PHE A 84 2.50 -19.88 11.79
N ARG A 85 1.32 -20.48 11.95
CA ARG A 85 1.16 -21.79 12.63
C ARG A 85 0.32 -22.69 11.76
N TYR A 86 0.90 -23.81 11.38
CA TYR A 86 0.20 -24.80 10.56
C TYR A 86 -0.84 -25.58 11.36
N GLU A 87 -0.56 -25.84 12.63
CA GLU A 87 -1.48 -26.55 13.53
C GLU A 87 -2.59 -25.61 14.02
N ASN A 88 -3.84 -26.12 14.04
CA ASN A 88 -5.03 -25.38 14.48
C ASN A 88 -5.35 -24.14 13.65
N MET A 89 -5.05 -24.18 12.35
CA MET A 89 -5.46 -23.12 11.42
C MET A 89 -6.98 -22.99 11.38
N PRO A 90 -7.51 -21.77 11.12
CA PRO A 90 -8.90 -21.61 10.69
C PRO A 90 -9.20 -22.49 9.48
N ILE A 91 -10.41 -23.05 9.41
CA ILE A 91 -10.82 -24.01 8.37
C ILE A 91 -10.61 -23.50 6.95
N THR A 92 -10.72 -22.19 6.77
CA THR A 92 -10.50 -21.50 5.49
C THR A 92 -9.03 -21.47 5.09
N LEU A 93 -8.11 -21.22 6.03
CA LEU A 93 -6.67 -21.26 5.78
C LEU A 93 -6.21 -22.71 5.51
N GLU A 94 -6.78 -23.67 6.23
CA GLU A 94 -6.57 -25.10 5.97
C GLU A 94 -6.96 -25.48 4.54
N SER A 95 -8.06 -24.92 4.01
CA SER A 95 -8.49 -25.12 2.62
C SER A 95 -7.45 -24.63 1.61
N ILE A 96 -6.88 -23.43 1.84
CA ILE A 96 -5.82 -22.86 0.98
C ILE A 96 -4.60 -23.78 0.95
N PHE A 97 -4.16 -24.25 2.12
CA PHE A 97 -3.00 -25.14 2.20
C PHE A 97 -3.27 -26.54 1.63
N ASN A 98 -4.51 -27.01 1.71
CA ASN A 98 -4.92 -28.24 1.02
C ASN A 98 -4.90 -28.04 -0.50
N GLY A 99 -5.26 -26.86 -1.00
CA GLY A 99 -5.07 -26.48 -2.39
C GLY A 99 -3.60 -26.59 -2.81
N TYR A 100 -2.69 -25.97 -2.07
CA TYR A 100 -1.24 -26.11 -2.36
C TYR A 100 -0.75 -27.55 -2.37
N LYS A 101 -1.23 -28.39 -1.43
CA LYS A 101 -0.88 -29.82 -1.41
C LYS A 101 -1.34 -30.55 -2.68
N ASN A 102 -2.60 -30.32 -3.06
CA ASN A 102 -3.19 -30.95 -4.24
C ASN A 102 -2.45 -30.50 -5.51
N ASP A 103 -2.24 -29.22 -5.68
CA ASP A 103 -1.55 -28.67 -6.84
C ASP A 103 -0.13 -29.22 -6.98
N ILE A 104 0.63 -29.32 -5.86
CA ILE A 104 1.98 -29.89 -5.88
C ILE A 104 1.94 -31.39 -6.24
N GLN A 105 0.97 -32.14 -5.73
CA GLN A 105 0.81 -33.55 -6.07
C GLN A 105 0.44 -33.75 -7.54
N ASP A 106 -0.51 -32.96 -8.05
CA ASP A 106 -0.97 -33.03 -9.45
C ASP A 106 0.17 -32.66 -10.42
N ILE A 107 0.94 -31.62 -10.09
CA ILE A 107 2.04 -31.20 -10.95
C ILE A 107 3.18 -32.23 -10.98
N ARG A 108 3.40 -32.97 -9.89
CA ARG A 108 4.38 -34.05 -9.82
C ARG A 108 4.07 -35.21 -10.76
N ILE A 109 2.79 -35.58 -10.86
CA ILE A 109 2.36 -36.65 -11.75
C ILE A 109 2.14 -36.17 -13.18
N SER A 110 2.08 -34.84 -13.40
CA SER A 110 1.91 -34.28 -14.74
C SER A 110 3.17 -34.47 -15.59
N ASN A 111 2.97 -34.75 -16.89
CA ASN A 111 4.07 -34.79 -17.87
C ASN A 111 4.38 -33.40 -18.46
N GLN A 112 3.82 -32.34 -17.92
CA GLN A 112 4.07 -30.98 -18.38
C GLN A 112 5.51 -30.56 -18.07
N PRO A 113 6.20 -29.91 -19.01
CA PRO A 113 7.52 -29.33 -18.75
C PRO A 113 7.41 -28.20 -17.72
N ARG A 114 8.53 -27.88 -17.09
CA ARG A 114 8.62 -26.68 -16.26
C ARG A 114 8.41 -25.43 -17.12
N ARG A 115 7.63 -24.50 -16.62
CA ARG A 115 7.46 -23.19 -17.25
C ARG A 115 8.77 -22.39 -17.13
N GLU A 116 9.03 -21.55 -18.12
CA GLU A 116 10.26 -20.74 -18.15
C GLU A 116 10.33 -19.74 -16.99
N ASP A 117 9.22 -19.10 -16.63
CA ASP A 117 9.13 -18.21 -15.49
C ASP A 117 9.44 -18.91 -14.17
N VAL A 118 8.98 -20.15 -13.97
CA VAL A 118 9.30 -20.97 -12.81
C VAL A 118 10.78 -21.30 -12.76
N VAL A 119 11.38 -21.68 -13.90
CA VAL A 119 12.84 -21.97 -13.96
C VAL A 119 13.64 -20.74 -13.56
N ASN A 120 13.34 -19.59 -14.15
CA ASN A 120 14.05 -18.34 -13.89
C ASN A 120 13.93 -17.91 -12.42
N THR A 121 12.74 -18.05 -11.83
CA THR A 121 12.53 -17.71 -10.42
C THR A 121 13.30 -18.63 -9.47
N TRP A 122 13.38 -19.94 -9.76
CA TRP A 122 14.22 -20.86 -8.99
C TRP A 122 15.70 -20.53 -9.12
N GLU A 123 16.18 -20.21 -10.32
CA GLU A 123 17.58 -19.82 -10.56
C GLU A 123 17.93 -18.54 -9.79
N GLU A 124 17.03 -17.56 -9.80
CA GLU A 124 17.18 -16.34 -9.03
C GLU A 124 17.31 -16.61 -7.52
N PHE A 125 16.31 -17.28 -6.91
CA PHE A 125 16.32 -17.53 -5.46
C PHE A 125 17.32 -18.59 -4.98
N LEU A 126 17.93 -19.35 -5.87
CA LEU A 126 19.06 -20.23 -5.58
C LEU A 126 20.42 -19.58 -5.88
N SER A 127 20.44 -18.39 -6.47
CA SER A 127 21.66 -17.62 -6.72
C SER A 127 22.35 -17.19 -5.42
N ASP A 128 23.68 -16.97 -5.47
CA ASP A 128 24.43 -16.35 -4.38
C ASP A 128 24.38 -14.81 -4.44
N ASN A 129 23.97 -14.27 -5.58
CA ASN A 129 23.79 -12.85 -5.80
C ASN A 129 22.35 -12.60 -6.23
N ILE A 130 21.55 -12.06 -5.32
CA ILE A 130 20.19 -11.61 -5.62
C ILE A 130 20.26 -10.16 -6.05
N SER A 131 19.68 -9.86 -7.21
CA SER A 131 19.48 -8.47 -7.62
C SER A 131 18.43 -7.80 -6.72
N GLU A 132 18.68 -6.58 -6.30
CA GLU A 132 17.61 -5.73 -5.76
C GLU A 132 16.58 -5.54 -6.88
N ASP A 133 15.35 -5.88 -6.60
CA ASP A 133 14.28 -5.84 -7.60
C ASP A 133 13.75 -4.39 -7.68
N GLU A 134 13.86 -3.80 -8.86
CA GLU A 134 13.20 -2.53 -9.18
C GLU A 134 11.72 -2.74 -9.59
N THR A 135 11.14 -3.92 -9.34
CA THR A 135 9.75 -4.16 -9.68
C THR A 135 8.84 -3.27 -8.83
N ARG A 136 7.84 -2.72 -9.50
CA ARG A 136 6.76 -1.96 -8.84
C ARG A 136 6.17 -2.80 -7.72
N ASN A 137 5.98 -2.20 -6.56
CA ASN A 137 5.39 -2.82 -5.39
C ASN A 137 4.53 -1.81 -4.63
N VAL A 138 3.53 -2.30 -3.93
CA VAL A 138 2.68 -1.52 -3.03
C VAL A 138 2.76 -2.14 -1.65
N SER A 139 3.15 -1.34 -0.66
CA SER A 139 3.14 -1.76 0.75
C SER A 139 1.70 -1.99 1.21
N PRO A 140 1.47 -2.87 2.21
CA PRO A 140 0.15 -3.04 2.77
C PRO A 140 -0.52 -1.72 3.13
N LEU A 141 -1.75 -1.51 2.65
CA LEU A 141 -2.54 -0.29 2.83
C LEU A 141 -3.35 -0.34 4.13
N ILE A 142 -3.89 -1.52 4.48
CA ILE A 142 -4.79 -1.71 5.63
C ILE A 142 -3.97 -2.05 6.87
N ASP A 143 -4.00 -1.18 7.87
CA ASP A 143 -3.39 -1.41 9.18
C ASP A 143 -4.31 -2.18 10.16
N ALA A 144 -5.61 -2.24 9.87
CA ALA A 144 -6.60 -2.90 10.71
C ALA A 144 -6.43 -4.43 10.71
N GLU A 145 -6.18 -5.00 11.87
CA GLU A 145 -6.09 -6.44 12.12
C GLU A 145 -7.34 -6.95 12.85
N PHE A 146 -8.51 -6.70 12.27
CA PHE A 146 -9.77 -7.17 12.87
C PHE A 146 -9.87 -8.69 12.84
N ASP A 147 -10.62 -9.25 13.80
CA ASP A 147 -10.81 -10.69 13.96
C ASP A 147 -12.31 -11.04 13.97
N GLN A 148 -12.61 -12.29 13.70
CA GLN A 148 -13.98 -12.80 13.69
C GLN A 148 -14.46 -13.29 15.05
N GLY A 149 -13.55 -13.49 16.01
CA GLY A 149 -13.82 -14.11 17.29
C GLY A 149 -13.33 -13.32 18.50
N GLY A 150 -13.29 -13.97 19.66
CA GLY A 150 -12.79 -13.38 20.89
C GLY A 150 -13.60 -12.17 21.36
N ALA A 151 -12.90 -11.04 21.56
CA ALA A 151 -13.58 -9.81 21.96
C ALA A 151 -14.31 -9.10 20.79
N TRP A 152 -13.97 -9.43 19.55
CA TRP A 152 -14.51 -8.79 18.35
C TRP A 152 -15.98 -9.17 18.10
N ASN A 153 -16.38 -10.41 18.40
CA ASN A 153 -17.75 -10.88 18.18
C ASN A 153 -18.70 -10.70 19.39
N ASN A 154 -18.32 -9.96 20.42
CA ASN A 154 -19.13 -9.81 21.63
C ASN A 154 -20.52 -9.19 21.34
N LEU A 155 -20.61 -8.18 20.47
CA LEU A 155 -21.88 -7.58 20.10
C LEU A 155 -22.74 -8.58 19.31
N VAL A 156 -22.18 -9.26 18.33
CA VAL A 156 -22.87 -10.32 17.56
C VAL A 156 -23.43 -11.36 18.49
N GLN A 157 -22.63 -11.89 19.43
CA GLN A 157 -23.11 -12.89 20.42
C GLN A 157 -24.24 -12.37 21.27
N SER A 158 -24.23 -11.08 21.66
CA SER A 158 -25.28 -10.45 22.43
C SER A 158 -26.62 -10.40 21.66
N GLU A 159 -26.55 -10.07 20.37
CA GLU A 159 -27.69 -9.92 19.50
C GLU A 159 -28.31 -11.26 19.08
N ILE A 160 -27.48 -12.26 18.78
CA ILE A 160 -27.93 -13.57 18.32
C ILE A 160 -28.18 -14.58 19.47
N GLY A 161 -27.66 -14.33 20.67
CA GLY A 161 -27.84 -15.16 21.84
C GLY A 161 -26.98 -16.44 21.92
N PHE A 162 -26.01 -16.63 21.01
CA PHE A 162 -25.06 -17.73 21.02
C PHE A 162 -23.70 -17.30 20.48
N ASN A 163 -22.67 -18.12 20.65
CA ASN A 163 -21.33 -17.79 20.16
C ASN A 163 -21.22 -18.17 18.67
N ALA A 164 -21.08 -17.18 17.80
CA ALA A 164 -20.74 -17.34 16.40
C ALA A 164 -19.63 -16.34 16.00
N PRO A 165 -18.79 -16.66 15.01
CA PRO A 165 -17.86 -15.67 14.47
C PRO A 165 -18.63 -14.52 13.80
N VAL A 166 -18.00 -13.34 13.75
CA VAL A 166 -18.53 -12.15 13.04
C VAL A 166 -18.83 -12.46 11.57
N GLY A 167 -18.02 -13.32 10.96
CA GLY A 167 -18.07 -13.65 9.54
C GLY A 167 -17.01 -12.89 8.74
N CYS A 168 -16.31 -13.61 7.85
CA CYS A 168 -15.18 -13.07 7.08
C CYS A 168 -15.59 -11.90 6.18
N VAL A 169 -16.80 -11.96 5.60
CA VAL A 169 -17.35 -10.90 4.76
C VAL A 169 -17.48 -9.59 5.55
N ALA A 170 -18.07 -9.65 6.75
CA ALA A 170 -18.23 -8.46 7.59
C ALA A 170 -16.88 -7.88 8.02
N VAL A 171 -15.90 -8.74 8.34
CA VAL A 171 -14.54 -8.29 8.70
C VAL A 171 -13.85 -7.63 7.52
N ALA A 172 -13.90 -8.23 6.32
CA ALA A 172 -13.29 -7.66 5.14
C ALA A 172 -13.87 -6.28 4.79
N MET A 173 -15.21 -6.14 4.85
CA MET A 173 -15.89 -4.84 4.68
C MET A 173 -15.42 -3.82 5.73
N ALA A 174 -15.47 -4.20 7.01
CA ALA A 174 -15.12 -3.29 8.10
C ALA A 174 -13.66 -2.81 8.05
N GLN A 175 -12.73 -3.65 7.63
CA GLN A 175 -11.33 -3.27 7.45
C GLN A 175 -11.12 -2.27 6.29
N VAL A 176 -11.82 -2.45 5.17
CA VAL A 176 -11.82 -1.47 4.06
C VAL A 176 -12.45 -0.15 4.51
N MET A 177 -13.58 -0.21 5.24
CA MET A 177 -14.23 0.98 5.79
C MET A 177 -13.34 1.70 6.82
N HIS A 178 -12.58 0.95 7.62
CA HIS A 178 -11.60 1.51 8.55
C HIS A 178 -10.43 2.19 7.83
N TYR A 179 -9.93 1.62 6.74
CA TYR A 179 -8.90 2.23 5.90
C TYR A 179 -9.34 3.60 5.36
N TRP A 180 -10.56 3.66 4.81
CA TRP A 180 -11.14 4.89 4.27
C TRP A 180 -11.68 5.83 5.35
N LYS A 181 -11.80 5.40 6.60
CA LYS A 181 -12.54 6.10 7.66
C LYS A 181 -13.92 6.58 7.17
N HIS A 182 -14.59 5.75 6.41
CA HIS A 182 -15.83 6.11 5.68
C HIS A 182 -16.86 4.98 5.70
N PRO A 183 -18.18 5.33 5.79
CA PRO A 183 -18.74 6.64 6.13
C PRO A 183 -18.80 6.82 7.66
N TYR A 184 -18.78 8.05 8.17
CA TYR A 184 -19.11 8.30 9.58
C TYR A 184 -20.59 8.02 9.89
N VAL A 185 -21.48 8.23 8.92
CA VAL A 185 -22.90 7.90 9.01
C VAL A 185 -23.35 7.29 7.69
N GLY A 186 -23.93 6.09 7.74
CA GLY A 186 -24.44 5.40 6.56
C GLY A 186 -25.78 5.91 6.06
N GLU A 187 -26.45 5.13 5.21
CA GLU A 187 -27.79 5.43 4.64
C GLU A 187 -28.75 4.27 4.86
N GLY A 188 -30.02 4.59 5.14
CA GLY A 188 -31.10 3.62 5.24
C GLY A 188 -30.93 2.65 6.42
N ASN A 189 -31.59 1.53 6.29
CA ASN A 189 -31.60 0.45 7.29
C ASN A 189 -31.75 -0.91 6.60
N ASN A 190 -31.40 -1.96 7.34
CA ASN A 190 -31.67 -3.33 6.93
C ASN A 190 -32.14 -4.17 8.10
N SER A 191 -33.05 -5.13 7.83
CA SER A 191 -33.47 -6.11 8.78
C SER A 191 -33.82 -7.44 8.12
N TYR A 192 -33.54 -8.52 8.82
CA TYR A 192 -33.82 -9.87 8.35
C TYR A 192 -34.01 -10.82 9.55
N THR A 193 -34.38 -12.05 9.24
CA THR A 193 -34.47 -13.09 10.28
C THR A 193 -33.51 -14.21 9.94
N ASP A 194 -32.55 -14.46 10.83
CA ASP A 194 -31.61 -15.55 10.77
C ASP A 194 -31.89 -16.57 11.85
N ASN A 195 -32.11 -17.84 11.52
CA ASN A 195 -32.37 -18.94 12.44
C ASN A 195 -33.50 -18.63 13.47
N GLY A 196 -34.50 -17.81 13.08
CA GLY A 196 -35.62 -17.39 13.94
C GLY A 196 -35.28 -16.17 14.82
N ILE A 197 -34.12 -15.58 14.71
CA ILE A 197 -33.69 -14.37 15.42
C ILE A 197 -33.85 -13.19 14.47
N PHE A 198 -34.60 -12.17 14.93
CA PHE A 198 -34.72 -10.92 14.17
C PHE A 198 -33.52 -10.03 14.43
N LEU A 199 -32.86 -9.61 13.36
CA LEU A 199 -31.70 -8.74 13.36
C LEU A 199 -32.00 -7.49 12.55
N GLU A 200 -31.57 -6.33 13.05
CA GLU A 200 -31.76 -5.05 12.38
C GLU A 200 -30.57 -4.09 12.62
N ALA A 201 -30.33 -3.21 11.69
CA ALA A 201 -29.41 -2.08 11.80
C ALA A 201 -29.98 -0.87 11.05
N ASP A 202 -29.98 0.29 11.71
CA ASP A 202 -30.27 1.59 11.09
C ASP A 202 -28.95 2.31 10.85
N PHE A 203 -28.45 2.23 9.62
CA PHE A 203 -27.17 2.80 9.24
C PHE A 203 -27.21 4.33 9.21
N SER A 204 -28.41 4.91 8.96
CA SER A 204 -28.59 6.37 8.88
C SER A 204 -28.57 7.06 10.24
N SER A 205 -28.78 6.34 11.32
CA SER A 205 -28.74 6.85 12.70
C SER A 205 -27.46 6.46 13.45
N ALA A 206 -26.67 5.55 12.90
CA ALA A 206 -25.42 5.08 13.51
C ALA A 206 -24.26 6.01 13.16
N TYR A 207 -23.44 6.34 14.17
CA TYR A 207 -22.18 7.05 13.98
C TYR A 207 -21.01 6.08 14.13
N TYR A 208 -20.20 5.93 13.07
CA TYR A 208 -19.02 5.08 13.05
C TYR A 208 -17.81 5.92 13.42
N ASP A 209 -17.42 5.87 14.68
CA ASP A 209 -16.27 6.61 15.22
C ASP A 209 -14.97 5.86 14.93
N PHE A 210 -14.41 6.05 13.74
CA PHE A 210 -13.18 5.39 13.29
C PHE A 210 -11.98 5.72 14.17
N ASP A 211 -11.92 6.91 14.78
CA ASP A 211 -10.82 7.29 15.68
C ASP A 211 -10.87 6.50 17.00
N SER A 212 -12.03 5.97 17.36
CA SER A 212 -12.22 5.06 18.49
C SER A 212 -12.14 3.58 18.10
N MET A 213 -11.66 3.25 16.87
CA MET A 213 -11.47 1.88 16.38
C MET A 213 -9.97 1.57 16.26
N PRO A 214 -9.31 1.09 17.32
CA PRO A 214 -7.91 0.69 17.23
C PRO A 214 -7.69 -0.45 16.25
N ALA A 215 -6.58 -0.42 15.51
CA ALA A 215 -6.29 -1.39 14.47
C ALA A 215 -6.18 -2.85 14.96
N VAL A 216 -5.68 -3.07 16.20
CA VAL A 216 -5.26 -4.40 16.68
C VAL A 216 -6.04 -4.93 17.89
N TYR A 217 -7.03 -4.20 18.39
CA TYR A 217 -7.90 -4.68 19.48
C TYR A 217 -9.34 -4.19 19.37
N ALA A 218 -10.28 -5.02 19.82
CA ALA A 218 -11.71 -4.74 19.70
C ALA A 218 -12.15 -3.60 20.64
N SER A 219 -12.78 -2.56 20.07
CA SER A 219 -13.52 -1.51 20.79
C SER A 219 -15.03 -1.67 20.57
N ASP A 220 -15.84 -0.93 21.30
CA ASP A 220 -17.30 -0.92 21.08
C ASP A 220 -17.63 -0.32 19.71
N ALA A 221 -16.88 0.69 19.26
CA ALA A 221 -17.02 1.26 17.92
C ALA A 221 -16.74 0.22 16.81
N ALA A 222 -15.65 -0.53 16.93
CA ALA A 222 -15.32 -1.60 15.98
C ALA A 222 -16.36 -2.73 15.99
N ARG A 223 -16.86 -3.11 17.16
CA ARG A 223 -17.92 -4.13 17.27
C ARG A 223 -19.23 -3.68 16.62
N LEU A 224 -19.59 -2.40 16.77
CA LEU A 224 -20.75 -1.82 16.10
C LEU A 224 -20.59 -1.91 14.58
N LEU A 225 -19.45 -1.50 14.04
CA LEU A 225 -19.16 -1.57 12.61
C LEU A 225 -19.25 -3.02 12.11
N LEU A 226 -18.60 -3.96 12.80
CA LEU A 226 -18.62 -5.38 12.47
C LEU A 226 -20.03 -5.99 12.50
N PHE A 227 -20.86 -5.63 13.46
CA PHE A 227 -22.26 -6.09 13.51
C PHE A 227 -23.08 -5.50 12.37
N HIS A 228 -22.95 -4.19 12.11
CA HIS A 228 -23.68 -3.51 11.05
C HIS A 228 -23.28 -4.00 9.66
N THR A 229 -21.99 -4.24 9.39
CA THR A 229 -21.55 -4.85 8.12
C THR A 229 -22.12 -6.27 7.96
N GLY A 230 -22.20 -7.05 9.02
CA GLY A 230 -22.85 -8.36 9.01
C GLY A 230 -24.36 -8.26 8.71
N VAL A 231 -25.08 -7.33 9.38
CA VAL A 231 -26.50 -7.13 9.11
C VAL A 231 -26.75 -6.65 7.68
N SER A 232 -25.90 -5.79 7.14
CA SER A 232 -26.05 -5.23 5.79
C SER A 232 -26.07 -6.29 4.68
N VAL A 233 -25.41 -7.42 4.90
CA VAL A 233 -25.29 -8.54 3.94
C VAL A 233 -26.16 -9.75 4.30
N ASN A 234 -27.07 -9.61 5.26
CA ASN A 234 -27.90 -10.72 5.80
C ASN A 234 -27.03 -11.92 6.22
N MET A 235 -26.04 -11.69 7.07
CA MET A 235 -25.11 -12.72 7.53
C MET A 235 -25.86 -13.93 8.09
N ASP A 236 -25.58 -15.12 7.59
CA ASP A 236 -26.02 -16.41 8.16
C ASP A 236 -25.04 -16.78 9.28
N TYR A 237 -25.47 -16.53 10.53
CA TYR A 237 -24.67 -16.76 11.73
C TYR A 237 -24.76 -18.22 12.19
N ASP A 238 -23.62 -18.93 12.21
CA ASP A 238 -23.54 -20.28 12.74
C ASP A 238 -22.29 -20.44 13.62
N GLN A 239 -22.35 -21.35 14.60
CA GLN A 239 -21.23 -21.63 15.52
C GLN A 239 -19.99 -22.17 14.82
N SER A 240 -20.18 -22.84 13.70
CA SER A 240 -19.10 -23.44 12.89
C SER A 240 -18.50 -22.46 11.88
N GLY A 241 -19.17 -21.35 11.58
CA GLY A 241 -18.71 -20.32 10.63
C GLY A 241 -19.87 -19.50 10.09
N SER A 242 -19.74 -18.19 10.09
CA SER A 242 -20.75 -17.26 9.57
C SER A 242 -20.43 -16.86 8.14
N GLY A 243 -21.44 -16.76 7.26
CA GLY A 243 -21.26 -16.53 5.83
C GLY A 243 -22.27 -15.57 5.22
N ALA A 244 -21.84 -14.87 4.17
CA ALA A 244 -22.66 -13.99 3.35
C ALA A 244 -22.12 -13.90 1.92
N TRP A 245 -22.91 -13.30 1.02
CA TRP A 245 -22.48 -13.05 -0.36
C TRP A 245 -21.64 -11.76 -0.46
N VAL A 246 -20.61 -11.78 -1.31
CA VAL A 246 -19.76 -10.61 -1.58
C VAL A 246 -20.19 -9.91 -2.86
N MET A 247 -20.46 -10.67 -3.93
CA MET A 247 -20.72 -10.15 -5.28
C MET A 247 -22.22 -10.14 -5.60
N GLY A 248 -22.62 -9.23 -6.49
CA GLY A 248 -23.94 -9.16 -7.07
C GLY A 248 -24.96 -8.32 -6.28
N SER A 249 -26.23 -8.51 -6.62
CA SER A 249 -27.32 -7.75 -6.01
C SER A 249 -27.64 -8.20 -4.59
N TYR A 250 -28.34 -7.34 -3.86
CA TYR A 250 -28.78 -7.56 -2.49
C TYR A 250 -29.29 -8.99 -2.20
N PRO A 251 -28.90 -9.62 -1.07
CA PRO A 251 -27.88 -9.12 -0.13
C PRO A 251 -26.45 -9.47 -0.57
N SER A 252 -25.55 -8.50 -0.61
CA SER A 252 -24.13 -8.72 -0.92
C SER A 252 -23.28 -7.55 -0.42
N THR A 253 -21.96 -7.74 -0.33
CA THR A 253 -21.01 -6.65 -0.05
C THR A 253 -21.08 -5.56 -1.12
N GLU A 254 -21.03 -5.93 -2.41
CA GLU A 254 -21.11 -4.99 -3.54
C GLU A 254 -22.32 -4.06 -3.40
N TYR A 255 -23.49 -4.63 -3.16
CA TYR A 255 -24.71 -3.85 -2.91
C TYR A 255 -24.62 -3.01 -1.65
N SER A 256 -24.16 -3.58 -0.54
CA SER A 256 -24.17 -2.91 0.78
C SER A 256 -23.21 -1.73 0.83
N MET A 257 -22.05 -1.85 0.22
CA MET A 257 -21.07 -0.76 0.12
C MET A 257 -21.67 0.45 -0.62
N GLU A 258 -22.35 0.22 -1.74
CA GLU A 258 -22.99 1.29 -2.53
C GLU A 258 -24.19 1.91 -1.79
N TYR A 259 -25.13 1.08 -1.35
CA TYR A 259 -26.45 1.56 -0.91
C TYR A 259 -26.55 1.93 0.58
N PHE A 260 -25.72 1.32 1.43
CA PHE A 260 -25.76 1.58 2.87
C PHE A 260 -24.54 2.36 3.36
N PHE A 261 -23.38 2.15 2.73
CA PHE A 261 -22.12 2.71 3.21
C PHE A 261 -21.51 3.77 2.30
N LYS A 262 -22.30 4.34 1.39
CA LYS A 262 -21.93 5.50 0.56
C LYS A 262 -20.67 5.32 -0.29
N TYR A 263 -20.42 4.12 -0.78
CA TYR A 263 -19.37 3.89 -1.76
C TYR A 263 -19.87 4.14 -3.18
N SER A 264 -18.95 4.31 -4.14
CA SER A 264 -19.27 4.58 -5.54
C SER A 264 -20.08 3.45 -6.17
N SER A 265 -20.99 3.80 -7.08
CA SER A 265 -21.67 2.83 -7.95
C SER A 265 -20.74 2.23 -9.01
N ASP A 266 -19.48 2.68 -9.09
CA ASP A 266 -18.47 2.16 -10.01
C ASP A 266 -17.73 0.93 -9.44
N ILE A 267 -18.08 0.49 -8.22
CA ILE A 267 -17.64 -0.80 -7.69
C ILE A 267 -18.08 -1.89 -8.67
N TYR A 268 -17.17 -2.79 -9.01
CA TYR A 268 -17.48 -3.91 -9.87
C TYR A 268 -16.74 -5.18 -9.43
N HIS A 269 -17.23 -6.33 -9.85
CA HIS A 269 -16.58 -7.60 -9.58
C HIS A 269 -16.00 -8.25 -10.83
N MET A 270 -14.95 -9.02 -10.63
CA MET A 270 -14.31 -9.84 -11.68
C MET A 270 -14.12 -11.27 -11.17
N TYR A 271 -14.52 -12.25 -12.00
CA TYR A 271 -14.26 -13.66 -11.75
C TYR A 271 -12.95 -14.10 -12.40
N LYS A 272 -12.14 -14.85 -11.67
CA LYS A 272 -10.95 -15.51 -12.20
C LYS A 272 -11.36 -16.69 -13.07
N THR A 273 -10.76 -16.81 -14.24
CA THR A 273 -10.91 -17.93 -15.15
C THR A 273 -9.53 -18.36 -15.66
N PRO A 274 -9.34 -19.60 -16.12
CA PRO A 274 -8.05 -20.03 -16.69
C PRO A 274 -7.55 -19.19 -17.87
N SER A 275 -8.44 -18.44 -18.52
CA SER A 275 -8.13 -17.61 -19.68
C SER A 275 -7.86 -16.14 -19.37
N ASN A 276 -8.05 -15.67 -18.12
CA ASN A 276 -7.90 -14.27 -17.75
C ASN A 276 -6.92 -14.03 -16.58
N ASP A 277 -6.08 -15.00 -16.21
CA ASP A 277 -5.16 -14.90 -15.06
C ASP A 277 -4.34 -13.61 -15.06
N GLU A 278 -3.75 -13.24 -16.19
CA GLU A 278 -2.95 -12.02 -16.31
C GLU A 278 -3.82 -10.76 -16.20
N ILE A 279 -4.98 -10.74 -16.83
CA ILE A 279 -5.93 -9.62 -16.76
C ILE A 279 -6.43 -9.44 -15.32
N PHE A 280 -6.74 -10.55 -14.65
CA PHE A 280 -7.20 -10.56 -13.27
C PHE A 280 -6.14 -9.99 -12.31
N LEU A 281 -4.89 -10.47 -12.44
CA LEU A 281 -3.79 -9.97 -11.63
C LEU A 281 -3.48 -8.47 -11.91
N ASN A 282 -3.53 -8.07 -13.18
CA ASN A 282 -3.29 -6.67 -13.56
C ASN A 282 -4.40 -5.75 -13.06
N ALA A 283 -5.66 -6.18 -13.06
CA ALA A 283 -6.75 -5.40 -12.47
C ALA A 283 -6.55 -5.19 -10.96
N ILE A 284 -6.19 -6.25 -10.22
CA ILE A 284 -5.83 -6.16 -8.79
C ILE A 284 -4.71 -5.15 -8.56
N LYS A 285 -3.62 -5.26 -9.33
CA LYS A 285 -2.46 -4.37 -9.17
C LYS A 285 -2.79 -2.93 -9.55
N SER A 286 -3.66 -2.71 -10.55
CA SER A 286 -4.08 -1.36 -10.92
C SER A 286 -4.77 -0.65 -9.77
N ASP A 287 -5.74 -1.30 -9.11
CA ASP A 287 -6.40 -0.71 -7.94
C ASP A 287 -5.40 -0.45 -6.80
N LEU A 288 -4.52 -1.42 -6.51
CA LEU A 288 -3.52 -1.25 -5.46
C LEU A 288 -2.53 -0.12 -5.76
N ASP A 289 -2.15 0.07 -7.02
CA ASP A 289 -1.31 1.17 -7.48
C ASP A 289 -1.97 2.54 -7.25
N ASP A 290 -3.31 2.57 -7.32
CA ASP A 290 -4.14 3.74 -7.02
C ASP A 290 -4.54 3.80 -5.52
N SER A 291 -3.86 3.02 -4.66
CA SER A 291 -4.12 2.94 -3.22
C SER A 291 -5.54 2.47 -2.86
N LEU A 292 -6.15 1.66 -3.70
CA LEU A 292 -7.48 1.08 -3.47
C LEU A 292 -7.35 -0.35 -2.94
N PRO A 293 -7.63 -0.61 -1.66
CA PRO A 293 -7.69 -1.98 -1.14
C PRO A 293 -8.90 -2.71 -1.71
N ILE A 294 -8.73 -3.99 -2.01
CA ILE A 294 -9.76 -4.81 -2.64
C ILE A 294 -10.26 -5.92 -1.72
N ILE A 295 -11.48 -6.38 -1.96
CA ILE A 295 -12.04 -7.58 -1.27
C ILE A 295 -11.97 -8.75 -2.24
N MET A 296 -11.29 -9.80 -1.82
CA MET A 296 -11.15 -11.04 -2.58
C MET A 296 -11.97 -12.16 -1.94
N VAL A 297 -12.51 -13.04 -2.77
CA VAL A 297 -13.27 -14.22 -2.35
C VAL A 297 -12.72 -15.45 -3.06
N GLY A 298 -12.67 -16.56 -2.34
CA GLY A 298 -12.33 -17.84 -2.92
C GLY A 298 -13.11 -18.98 -2.26
N TYR A 299 -13.36 -20.03 -3.02
CA TYR A 299 -14.04 -21.24 -2.56
C TYR A 299 -13.08 -22.42 -2.69
N GLY A 300 -12.98 -23.24 -1.64
CA GLY A 300 -12.17 -24.46 -1.67
C GLY A 300 -12.79 -25.53 -2.56
N SER A 301 -11.96 -26.36 -3.18
CA SER A 301 -12.45 -27.57 -3.90
C SER A 301 -13.11 -28.53 -2.93
N GLY A 302 -14.42 -28.72 -3.03
CA GLY A 302 -15.21 -29.62 -2.19
C GLY A 302 -16.24 -28.87 -1.32
N TYR A 303 -16.77 -29.51 -0.29
CA TYR A 303 -17.77 -28.95 0.62
C TYR A 303 -17.21 -27.97 1.67
N GLY A 304 -15.99 -27.46 1.49
CA GLY A 304 -15.42 -26.40 2.31
C GLY A 304 -16.03 -25.05 1.93
N GLY A 305 -16.42 -24.25 2.93
CA GLY A 305 -17.01 -22.91 2.71
C GLY A 305 -16.07 -21.97 1.96
N GLY A 306 -16.60 -20.87 1.44
CA GLY A 306 -15.83 -19.76 0.90
C GLY A 306 -15.16 -18.93 2.00
N HIS A 307 -14.18 -18.12 1.62
CA HIS A 307 -13.58 -17.11 2.48
C HIS A 307 -13.48 -15.78 1.74
N ALA A 308 -13.76 -14.68 2.45
CA ALA A 308 -13.53 -13.31 1.99
C ALA A 308 -12.38 -12.71 2.79
N TRP A 309 -11.45 -12.04 2.12
CA TRP A 309 -10.30 -11.37 2.72
C TRP A 309 -9.93 -10.11 1.94
N ASN A 310 -9.09 -9.27 2.50
CA ASN A 310 -8.58 -8.11 1.79
C ASN A 310 -7.24 -8.42 1.12
N VAL A 311 -7.07 -7.90 -0.08
CA VAL A 311 -5.76 -7.77 -0.73
C VAL A 311 -5.46 -6.29 -0.79
N ASP A 312 -4.37 -5.88 -0.16
CA ASP A 312 -4.08 -4.49 0.16
C ASP A 312 -2.64 -4.09 -0.15
N GLY A 313 -1.92 -4.92 -0.90
CA GLY A 313 -0.56 -4.65 -1.33
C GLY A 313 -0.02 -5.77 -2.20
N TYR A 314 1.16 -5.57 -2.78
CA TYR A 314 1.84 -6.62 -3.53
C TYR A 314 3.36 -6.41 -3.62
N GLN A 315 4.08 -7.51 -3.85
CA GLN A 315 5.50 -7.53 -4.17
C GLN A 315 5.73 -8.43 -5.38
N GLY A 316 6.03 -7.85 -6.54
CA GLY A 316 6.04 -8.60 -7.79
C GLY A 316 4.66 -9.24 -8.08
N ASN A 317 4.58 -10.56 -8.11
CA ASN A 317 3.31 -11.29 -8.30
C ASN A 317 2.74 -11.89 -7.00
N LEU A 318 3.37 -11.62 -5.86
CA LEU A 318 2.88 -12.02 -4.55
C LEU A 318 1.97 -10.93 -4.01
N LEU A 319 0.71 -11.27 -3.74
CA LEU A 319 -0.30 -10.36 -3.22
C LEU A 319 -0.27 -10.38 -1.69
N HIS A 320 -0.28 -9.21 -1.06
CA HIS A 320 -0.43 -9.11 0.39
C HIS A 320 -1.88 -9.35 0.77
N CYS A 321 -2.09 -10.31 1.66
CA CYS A 321 -3.41 -10.74 2.13
C CYS A 321 -3.57 -10.42 3.61
N ASN A 322 -4.63 -9.68 3.94
CA ASN A 322 -5.15 -9.53 5.27
C ASN A 322 -6.37 -10.45 5.44
N TRP A 323 -6.17 -11.54 6.17
CA TRP A 323 -7.15 -12.63 6.25
C TRP A 323 -8.35 -12.36 7.16
N GLY A 324 -8.32 -11.28 7.95
CA GLY A 324 -9.35 -10.98 8.94
C GLY A 324 -9.32 -11.93 10.15
N TRP A 325 -8.13 -12.31 10.60
CA TRP A 325 -7.89 -13.18 11.76
C TRP A 325 -6.95 -12.54 12.78
N GLY A 326 -7.16 -11.27 13.10
CA GLY A 326 -6.37 -10.55 14.10
C GLY A 326 -4.89 -10.41 13.71
N GLY A 327 -4.58 -10.19 12.42
CA GLY A 327 -3.24 -10.13 11.88
C GLY A 327 -2.57 -11.51 11.69
N TYR A 328 -3.20 -12.58 12.18
CA TYR A 328 -2.64 -13.92 12.10
C TYR A 328 -2.49 -14.37 10.64
N SER A 329 -1.28 -14.80 10.29
CA SER A 329 -0.90 -15.25 8.95
C SER A 329 -1.00 -14.18 7.85
N ASN A 330 -1.23 -12.90 8.16
CA ASN A 330 -1.14 -11.84 7.16
C ASN A 330 0.24 -11.84 6.50
N GLY A 331 0.28 -11.63 5.19
CA GLY A 331 1.53 -11.68 4.44
C GLY A 331 1.32 -11.76 2.93
N HIS A 332 2.41 -11.94 2.20
CA HIS A 332 2.41 -12.03 0.75
C HIS A 332 2.28 -13.49 0.30
N PHE A 333 1.32 -13.76 -0.59
CA PHE A 333 1.01 -15.10 -1.08
C PHE A 333 0.87 -15.14 -2.59
N ASN A 334 1.18 -16.29 -3.17
CA ASN A 334 0.96 -16.57 -4.58
C ASN A 334 -0.46 -17.12 -4.79
N LEU A 335 -1.39 -16.25 -5.14
CA LEU A 335 -2.80 -16.62 -5.31
C LEU A 335 -3.19 -16.98 -6.75
N THR A 336 -2.32 -16.70 -7.75
CA THR A 336 -2.67 -16.83 -9.16
C THR A 336 -2.38 -18.21 -9.75
N THR A 337 -1.39 -18.92 -9.24
CA THR A 337 -0.94 -20.21 -9.79
C THR A 337 -1.08 -21.36 -8.82
N MET A 338 -1.21 -21.10 -7.54
CA MET A 338 -1.28 -22.09 -6.47
C MET A 338 -2.12 -21.61 -5.29
N GLY A 339 -3.07 -20.70 -5.52
CA GLY A 339 -4.01 -20.27 -4.49
C GLY A 339 -4.90 -21.41 -4.06
N GLY A 340 -5.24 -21.49 -2.80
CA GLY A 340 -6.17 -22.48 -2.28
C GLY A 340 -7.60 -22.39 -2.86
N PHE A 341 -7.84 -21.40 -3.71
CA PHE A 341 -9.13 -21.20 -4.41
C PHE A 341 -8.89 -21.07 -5.93
N PRO A 342 -8.29 -22.07 -6.61
CA PRO A 342 -7.84 -21.91 -7.98
C PRO A 342 -8.96 -21.72 -8.99
N ASP A 343 -10.13 -22.31 -8.74
CA ASP A 343 -11.20 -22.40 -9.75
C ASP A 343 -12.33 -21.38 -9.53
N ASP A 344 -12.49 -20.83 -8.32
CA ASP A 344 -13.62 -19.97 -7.95
C ASP A 344 -13.16 -18.71 -7.18
N GLN A 345 -12.08 -18.09 -7.66
CA GLN A 345 -11.65 -16.78 -7.13
C GLN A 345 -12.41 -15.65 -7.81
N SER A 346 -12.76 -14.64 -7.03
CA SER A 346 -13.30 -13.38 -7.54
C SER A 346 -12.84 -12.22 -6.69
N VAL A 347 -12.86 -11.02 -7.27
CA VAL A 347 -12.48 -9.78 -6.59
C VAL A 347 -13.56 -8.73 -6.75
N LEU A 348 -13.71 -7.91 -5.72
CA LEU A 348 -14.47 -6.68 -5.74
C LEU A 348 -13.47 -5.54 -5.85
N LEU A 349 -13.59 -4.74 -6.90
CA LEU A 349 -12.64 -3.72 -7.34
C LEU A 349 -13.29 -2.33 -7.30
N ASN A 350 -12.44 -1.31 -7.35
CA ASN A 350 -12.85 0.09 -7.36
C ASN A 350 -13.70 0.47 -6.15
N ILE A 351 -13.27 0.04 -4.95
CA ILE A 351 -13.97 0.30 -3.70
C ILE A 351 -13.59 1.70 -3.20
N ILE A 352 -14.24 2.70 -3.76
CA ILE A 352 -13.98 4.11 -3.47
C ILE A 352 -15.21 4.73 -2.81
N PRO A 353 -15.08 5.51 -1.72
CA PRO A 353 -16.17 6.30 -1.17
C PRO A 353 -16.80 7.23 -2.21
N ARG A 354 -18.13 7.28 -2.27
CA ARG A 354 -18.88 8.03 -3.30
C ARG A 354 -18.65 9.54 -3.25
N ASP A 355 -18.49 10.08 -2.05
CA ASP A 355 -18.46 11.51 -1.82
C ASP A 355 -17.02 12.04 -1.57
N ILE A 356 -15.99 11.24 -1.88
CA ILE A 356 -14.60 11.72 -1.88
C ILE A 356 -14.33 12.33 -3.25
N GLU A 357 -14.08 13.64 -3.24
CA GLU A 357 -13.62 14.39 -4.40
C GLU A 357 -12.12 14.63 -4.27
N ASP A 358 -11.46 14.83 -5.41
CA ASP A 358 -10.06 15.24 -5.43
C ASP A 358 -9.88 16.53 -4.63
N PRO A 359 -8.80 16.67 -3.87
CA PRO A 359 -8.51 17.92 -3.19
C PRO A 359 -8.27 19.03 -4.22
N ILE A 360 -8.42 20.27 -3.80
CA ILE A 360 -8.21 21.45 -4.64
C ILE A 360 -6.92 22.11 -4.18
N ALA A 361 -5.91 22.19 -5.05
CA ALA A 361 -4.72 22.99 -4.81
C ALA A 361 -5.04 24.46 -5.04
N LEU A 362 -4.66 25.30 -4.09
CA LEU A 362 -4.76 26.76 -4.20
C LEU A 362 -3.84 27.37 -3.14
N TYR A 363 -3.21 28.49 -3.50
CA TYR A 363 -2.43 29.30 -2.57
C TYR A 363 -2.58 30.78 -2.88
N GLU A 364 -2.29 31.63 -1.90
CA GLU A 364 -1.98 33.04 -2.09
C GLU A 364 -0.52 33.30 -1.72
N TYR A 365 0.05 34.40 -2.17
CA TYR A 365 1.44 34.69 -1.91
C TYR A 365 1.70 36.17 -1.67
N GLU A 366 2.78 36.47 -0.93
CA GLU A 366 3.36 37.78 -0.72
C GLU A 366 4.83 37.76 -1.17
N VAL A 367 5.24 38.77 -1.96
CA VAL A 367 6.63 38.89 -2.44
C VAL A 367 7.35 39.95 -1.63
N ASP A 368 8.44 39.57 -0.97
CA ASP A 368 9.38 40.47 -0.32
C ASP A 368 10.76 40.31 -0.99
N ALA A 369 11.02 41.20 -1.94
CA ALA A 369 12.22 41.16 -2.79
C ALA A 369 12.41 39.79 -3.49
N SER A 370 13.37 39.00 -3.08
CA SER A 370 13.64 37.67 -3.63
C SER A 370 12.93 36.53 -2.91
N THR A 371 12.29 36.81 -1.78
CA THR A 371 11.59 35.79 -0.98
C THR A 371 10.08 35.90 -1.23
N VAL A 372 9.47 34.76 -1.51
CA VAL A 372 8.03 34.62 -1.63
C VAL A 372 7.51 33.79 -0.46
N TYR A 373 6.50 34.31 0.22
CA TYR A 373 5.78 33.63 1.29
C TYR A 373 4.46 33.13 0.71
N PHE A 374 4.25 31.85 0.78
CA PHE A 374 3.03 31.18 0.31
C PHE A 374 2.13 30.87 1.49
N SER A 375 0.87 31.21 1.40
CA SER A 375 -0.17 30.89 2.37
C SER A 375 -1.15 29.88 1.78
N ASP A 376 -1.46 28.85 2.54
CA ASP A 376 -2.33 27.76 2.14
C ASP A 376 -3.79 28.20 1.98
N LEU A 377 -4.35 27.95 0.81
CA LEU A 377 -5.77 28.05 0.51
C LEU A 377 -6.33 26.74 -0.05
N ALA A 378 -5.52 25.67 -0.06
CA ALA A 378 -5.94 24.37 -0.54
C ALA A 378 -7.12 23.85 0.27
N ALA A 379 -8.00 23.13 -0.38
CA ALA A 379 -9.24 22.66 0.22
C ALA A 379 -9.46 21.17 -0.08
N VAL A 380 -10.12 20.51 0.84
CA VAL A 380 -10.75 19.22 0.63
C VAL A 380 -12.27 19.39 0.69
N ILE A 381 -12.95 18.59 -0.10
CA ILE A 381 -14.40 18.53 -0.11
C ILE A 381 -14.79 17.31 0.73
N ASN A 382 -15.83 17.47 1.55
CA ASN A 382 -16.33 16.46 2.49
C ASN A 382 -15.33 16.13 3.63
N GLU A 383 -15.43 14.98 4.25
CA GLU A 383 -14.77 14.58 5.50
C GLU A 383 -13.29 14.17 5.34
N SER A 384 -12.60 14.69 4.31
CA SER A 384 -11.18 14.43 4.03
C SER A 384 -10.27 15.46 4.73
N GLU A 385 -8.98 15.16 4.82
CA GLU A 385 -7.93 16.08 5.29
C GLU A 385 -6.78 16.08 4.28
N LEU A 386 -6.05 17.20 4.19
CA LEU A 386 -4.82 17.26 3.38
C LEU A 386 -3.67 16.59 4.13
N ARG A 387 -2.85 15.85 3.39
CA ARG A 387 -1.73 15.08 3.92
C ARG A 387 -0.38 15.63 3.50
N ASN A 388 -0.23 15.91 2.18
CA ASN A 388 1.02 16.37 1.60
C ASN A 388 0.76 17.50 0.62
N TYR A 389 1.76 18.40 0.50
CA TYR A 389 1.83 19.51 -0.44
C TYR A 389 3.13 19.37 -1.24
N TYR A 390 3.00 19.27 -2.55
CA TYR A 390 4.11 19.12 -3.49
C TYR A 390 4.30 20.42 -4.23
N TRP A 391 5.41 21.10 -3.97
CA TRP A 391 5.74 22.40 -4.53
C TRP A 391 6.83 22.28 -5.58
N ASP A 392 6.63 22.91 -6.75
CA ASP A 392 7.67 23.25 -7.72
C ASP A 392 7.73 24.77 -7.83
N PHE A 393 8.88 25.36 -7.50
CA PHE A 393 9.03 26.82 -7.49
C PHE A 393 9.42 27.40 -8.87
N GLY A 394 9.52 26.59 -9.90
CA GLY A 394 9.84 27.02 -11.26
C GLY A 394 11.30 27.42 -11.50
N ASP A 395 12.13 27.37 -10.48
CA ASP A 395 13.59 27.65 -10.56
C ASP A 395 14.45 26.37 -10.53
N GLY A 396 13.79 25.19 -10.60
CA GLY A 396 14.39 23.87 -10.50
C GLY A 396 14.44 23.30 -9.07
N ASN A 397 13.97 24.05 -8.09
CA ASN A 397 13.80 23.58 -6.72
C ASN A 397 12.38 23.07 -6.50
N THR A 398 12.27 21.91 -5.87
CA THR A 398 11.00 21.30 -5.46
C THR A 398 11.06 20.90 -3.99
N THR A 399 9.90 20.84 -3.34
CA THR A 399 9.83 20.33 -1.96
C THR A 399 8.48 19.69 -1.68
N THR A 400 8.44 18.83 -0.66
CA THR A 400 7.20 18.23 -0.15
C THR A 400 7.06 18.57 1.33
N THR A 401 5.90 19.08 1.72
CA THR A 401 5.59 19.46 3.09
C THR A 401 4.27 18.82 3.55
N THR A 402 4.07 18.78 4.87
CA THR A 402 2.79 18.36 5.49
C THR A 402 1.95 19.55 5.93
N THR A 403 2.43 20.77 5.70
CA THR A 403 1.74 22.04 5.94
C THR A 403 1.81 22.89 4.68
N GLY A 404 0.74 23.61 4.35
CA GLY A 404 0.69 24.38 3.11
C GLY A 404 1.44 25.70 3.15
N ASP A 405 1.61 26.31 4.33
CA ASP A 405 2.37 27.55 4.47
C ASP A 405 3.87 27.29 4.32
N ILE A 406 4.51 27.98 3.37
CA ILE A 406 5.93 27.85 3.08
C ILE A 406 6.53 29.14 2.55
N SER A 407 7.83 29.30 2.60
CA SER A 407 8.55 30.36 1.90
C SER A 407 9.68 29.82 1.03
N HIS A 408 9.92 30.49 -0.08
CA HIS A 408 11.02 30.17 -1.00
C HIS A 408 11.78 31.45 -1.37
N THR A 409 13.11 31.38 -1.43
CA THR A 409 13.97 32.49 -1.82
C THR A 409 14.64 32.19 -3.15
N TYR A 410 14.35 33.01 -4.12
CA TYR A 410 14.91 32.92 -5.47
C TYR A 410 16.28 33.60 -5.52
N VAL A 411 17.18 32.96 -6.26
CA VAL A 411 18.55 33.47 -6.42
C VAL A 411 18.62 34.61 -7.45
N PHE A 412 17.78 34.55 -8.48
CA PHE A 412 17.77 35.53 -9.58
C PHE A 412 16.42 36.23 -9.68
N SER A 413 16.43 37.49 -10.12
CA SER A 413 15.23 38.17 -10.56
C SER A 413 14.65 37.48 -11.78
N GLY A 414 13.34 37.36 -11.83
CA GLY A 414 12.66 36.72 -12.95
C GLY A 414 11.20 36.44 -12.67
N SER A 415 10.54 35.89 -13.68
CA SER A 415 9.17 35.34 -13.53
C SER A 415 9.30 33.81 -13.49
N TYR A 416 8.69 33.21 -12.50
CA TYR A 416 8.71 31.79 -12.23
C TYR A 416 7.28 31.26 -12.21
N GLU A 417 7.04 30.16 -12.91
CA GLU A 417 5.78 29.42 -12.82
C GLU A 417 5.83 28.51 -11.61
N VAL A 418 5.12 28.87 -10.54
CA VAL A 418 5.09 28.10 -9.31
C VAL A 418 3.89 27.17 -9.33
N GLU A 419 4.13 25.88 -9.14
CA GLU A 419 3.10 24.85 -9.15
C GLU A 419 2.93 24.23 -7.75
N LEU A 420 1.68 24.02 -7.35
CA LEU A 420 1.28 23.26 -6.19
C LEU A 420 0.37 22.11 -6.61
N VAL A 421 0.69 20.90 -6.12
CA VAL A 421 -0.21 19.76 -6.10
C VAL A 421 -0.40 19.34 -4.64
N VAL A 422 -1.63 19.03 -4.23
CA VAL A 422 -1.93 18.56 -2.88
C VAL A 422 -2.49 17.14 -2.90
N GLU A 423 -2.18 16.39 -1.85
CA GLU A 423 -2.64 15.03 -1.63
C GLU A 423 -3.50 14.97 -0.37
N ASN A 424 -4.65 14.32 -0.44
CA ASN A 424 -5.47 14.07 0.74
C ASN A 424 -5.01 12.81 1.49
N ILE A 425 -5.61 12.54 2.68
CA ILE A 425 -5.27 11.36 3.51
C ILE A 425 -5.55 10.03 2.80
N TYR A 426 -6.31 10.03 1.72
CA TYR A 426 -6.64 8.85 0.92
C TYR A 426 -5.70 8.64 -0.28
N GLY A 427 -4.68 9.50 -0.45
CA GLY A 427 -3.74 9.42 -1.55
C GLY A 427 -4.25 10.01 -2.87
N MET A 428 -5.42 10.67 -2.87
CA MET A 428 -5.93 11.35 -4.06
C MET A 428 -5.19 12.67 -4.26
N MET A 429 -4.80 12.94 -5.50
CA MET A 429 -4.04 14.12 -5.89
C MET A 429 -4.96 15.17 -6.51
N SER A 430 -4.69 16.44 -6.24
CA SER A 430 -5.36 17.54 -6.95
C SER A 430 -4.87 17.65 -8.39
N ASP A 431 -5.66 18.32 -9.23
CA ASP A 431 -5.08 18.98 -10.40
C ASP A 431 -4.00 20.00 -9.96
N PRO A 432 -2.93 20.18 -10.75
CA PRO A 432 -1.92 21.19 -10.45
C PRO A 432 -2.53 22.61 -10.49
N PHE A 433 -2.20 23.42 -9.49
CA PHE A 433 -2.46 24.84 -9.49
C PHE A 433 -1.16 25.60 -9.75
N SER A 434 -1.11 26.40 -10.83
CA SER A 434 0.08 27.15 -11.24
C SER A 434 -0.20 28.62 -11.35
N GLU A 435 0.75 29.44 -10.91
CA GLU A 435 0.72 30.91 -11.07
C GLU A 435 2.11 31.46 -11.41
N GLU A 436 2.18 32.44 -12.31
CA GLU A 436 3.43 33.11 -12.65
C GLU A 436 3.72 34.21 -11.61
N ILE A 437 4.83 34.10 -10.91
CA ILE A 437 5.26 35.00 -9.85
C ILE A 437 6.53 35.72 -10.29
N THR A 438 6.51 37.07 -10.23
CA THR A 438 7.70 37.86 -10.52
C THR A 438 8.41 38.28 -9.24
N VAL A 439 9.69 37.97 -9.14
CA VAL A 439 10.55 38.30 -8.00
C VAL A 439 11.70 39.23 -8.42
N PHE A 440 12.13 40.04 -7.49
CA PHE A 440 13.25 40.97 -7.67
C PHE A 440 14.37 40.56 -6.71
N ALA A 441 15.26 39.66 -7.15
CA ALA A 441 16.49 39.35 -6.45
C ALA A 441 17.54 40.41 -6.77
N ALA A 442 18.58 40.47 -5.95
CA ALA A 442 19.71 41.33 -6.26
C ALA A 442 20.34 40.93 -7.59
N GLU A 443 20.58 41.93 -8.46
CA GLU A 443 21.24 41.70 -9.75
C GLU A 443 22.72 41.30 -9.49
N GLN A 444 23.24 40.32 -10.26
CA GLN A 444 24.66 39.97 -10.14
C GLN A 444 25.55 41.18 -10.39
N GLY A 445 26.41 41.49 -9.44
CA GLY A 445 27.24 42.67 -9.44
C GLY A 445 26.68 43.87 -8.68
N ASP A 446 25.40 43.86 -8.30
CA ASP A 446 24.75 44.90 -7.45
C ASP A 446 24.96 44.58 -5.98
N LEU A 447 26.17 44.86 -5.48
CA LEU A 447 26.58 44.52 -4.10
C LEU A 447 25.97 45.42 -3.04
N ASN A 448 25.51 46.64 -3.42
CA ASN A 448 24.85 47.53 -2.48
C ASN A 448 23.30 47.40 -2.54
N GLN A 449 22.77 46.60 -3.46
CA GLN A 449 21.36 46.29 -3.66
C GLN A 449 20.50 47.55 -3.90
N ASP A 450 21.07 48.53 -4.63
CA ASP A 450 20.34 49.74 -4.99
C ASP A 450 19.65 49.68 -6.38
N SER A 451 19.65 48.46 -6.97
CA SER A 451 19.12 48.12 -8.30
C SER A 451 19.91 48.74 -9.46
N SER A 452 21.16 49.06 -9.26
CA SER A 452 22.08 49.59 -10.26
C SER A 452 23.48 49.02 -10.12
N VAL A 453 23.96 48.32 -11.13
CA VAL A 453 25.37 47.85 -11.15
C VAL A 453 26.25 49.00 -11.61
N ASP A 454 26.98 49.63 -10.66
CA ASP A 454 27.81 50.81 -10.92
C ASP A 454 29.15 50.79 -10.15
N VAL A 455 29.85 51.95 -10.17
CA VAL A 455 31.17 52.05 -9.53
C VAL A 455 31.12 51.87 -8.01
N LEU A 456 29.97 52.05 -7.35
CA LEU A 456 29.83 51.85 -5.91
C LEU A 456 29.98 50.35 -5.56
N ASP A 457 29.49 49.48 -6.42
CA ASP A 457 29.64 48.02 -6.23
C ASP A 457 31.08 47.56 -6.39
N VAL A 458 31.80 48.16 -7.33
CA VAL A 458 33.26 47.92 -7.45
C VAL A 458 33.99 48.30 -6.18
N ILE A 459 33.61 49.42 -5.51
CA ILE A 459 34.19 49.83 -4.24
C ILE A 459 33.92 48.81 -3.15
N ILE A 460 32.70 48.29 -3.07
CA ILE A 460 32.31 47.26 -2.11
C ILE A 460 33.10 45.97 -2.35
N MET A 461 33.14 45.49 -3.59
CA MET A 461 33.90 44.29 -3.98
C MET A 461 35.39 44.43 -3.63
N VAL A 462 35.99 45.56 -3.89
CA VAL A 462 37.39 45.88 -3.48
C VAL A 462 37.56 45.78 -1.98
N ASN A 463 36.62 46.30 -1.18
CA ASN A 463 36.70 46.21 0.28
C ASN A 463 36.63 44.77 0.77
N PHE A 464 35.78 43.89 0.16
CA PHE A 464 35.78 42.48 0.51
C PHE A 464 37.09 41.78 0.19
N ILE A 465 37.71 42.06 -0.98
CA ILE A 465 38.99 41.48 -1.39
C ILE A 465 40.12 41.96 -0.48
N LEU A 466 40.05 43.18 0.05
CA LEU A 466 41.05 43.75 0.94
C LEU A 466 40.92 43.29 2.40
N GLY A 467 40.01 42.42 2.72
CA GLY A 467 39.85 41.77 4.04
C GLY A 467 38.51 42.04 4.75
N GLY A 468 37.53 42.50 4.01
CA GLY A 468 36.13 42.46 4.47
C GLY A 468 35.62 41.02 4.60
N ASN A 469 34.54 40.81 5.35
CA ASN A 469 33.84 39.54 5.47
C ASN A 469 32.50 39.65 4.74
N PRO A 470 32.42 39.23 3.46
CA PRO A 470 31.12 39.18 2.77
C PRO A 470 30.22 38.12 3.42
N SER A 471 28.92 38.38 3.44
CA SER A 471 27.92 37.37 3.70
C SER A 471 27.83 36.38 2.52
N ASP A 472 27.20 35.23 2.72
CA ASP A 472 27.02 34.23 1.65
C ASP A 472 26.30 34.83 0.45
N SER A 473 25.33 35.74 0.67
CA SER A 473 24.60 36.46 -0.37
C SER A 473 25.53 37.43 -1.13
N GLU A 474 26.35 38.23 -0.43
CA GLU A 474 27.31 39.16 -1.07
C GLU A 474 28.41 38.41 -1.81
N LEU A 475 28.87 37.26 -1.30
CA LEU A 475 29.77 36.37 -2.03
C LEU A 475 29.14 35.89 -3.33
N PHE A 476 27.88 35.42 -3.28
CA PHE A 476 27.17 34.95 -4.44
C PHE A 476 26.93 36.05 -5.51
N ILE A 477 26.51 37.25 -5.09
CA ILE A 477 26.30 38.41 -5.96
C ILE A 477 27.59 38.90 -6.60
N GLY A 478 28.69 38.80 -5.88
CA GLY A 478 29.99 39.31 -6.30
C GLY A 478 30.86 38.32 -7.09
N ASP A 479 30.65 37.02 -6.94
CA ASP A 479 31.38 35.96 -7.68
C ASP A 479 30.86 35.84 -9.12
N LEU A 480 31.32 36.75 -9.96
CA LEU A 480 30.85 36.88 -11.34
C LEU A 480 31.43 35.84 -12.30
N ASN A 481 32.49 35.11 -11.87
CA ASN A 481 33.05 34.02 -12.65
C ASN A 481 32.66 32.63 -12.11
N SER A 482 31.89 32.56 -11.00
CA SER A 482 31.42 31.35 -10.34
C SER A 482 32.54 30.38 -9.89
N ASP A 483 33.68 30.93 -9.46
CA ASP A 483 34.81 30.12 -8.95
C ASP A 483 34.79 29.93 -7.44
N GLY A 484 33.82 30.50 -6.72
CA GLY A 484 33.59 30.41 -5.29
C GLY A 484 34.47 31.37 -4.46
N VAL A 485 35.17 32.30 -5.07
CA VAL A 485 36.11 33.23 -4.39
C VAL A 485 36.01 34.64 -4.95
N LEU A 486 35.68 35.63 -4.16
CA LEU A 486 35.78 37.03 -4.55
C LEU A 486 37.24 37.44 -4.72
N ASN A 487 37.62 37.80 -5.96
CA ASN A 487 39.00 38.18 -6.29
C ASN A 487 39.03 39.24 -7.42
N ILE A 488 40.26 39.57 -7.89
CA ILE A 488 40.48 40.60 -8.90
C ILE A 488 39.80 40.25 -10.27
N GLN A 489 39.52 38.98 -10.53
CA GLN A 489 38.87 38.56 -11.78
C GLN A 489 37.43 39.01 -11.82
N ASP A 490 36.74 38.96 -10.68
CA ASP A 490 35.35 39.44 -10.53
C ASP A 490 35.25 40.95 -10.70
N ILE A 491 36.24 41.70 -10.15
CA ILE A 491 36.33 43.15 -10.38
C ILE A 491 36.45 43.46 -11.88
N ILE A 492 37.25 42.70 -12.61
CA ILE A 492 37.43 42.90 -14.05
C ILE A 492 36.12 42.65 -14.81
N ILE A 493 35.37 41.61 -14.40
CA ILE A 493 34.08 41.29 -15.01
C ILE A 493 33.08 42.41 -14.67
N LEU A 494 33.02 42.82 -13.39
CA LEU A 494 32.08 43.88 -12.93
C LEU A 494 32.33 45.20 -13.68
N VAL A 495 33.61 45.59 -13.79
CA VAL A 495 33.98 46.81 -14.57
C VAL A 495 33.55 46.70 -16.03
N ASN A 496 33.72 45.53 -16.65
CA ASN A 496 33.28 45.31 -18.02
C ASN A 496 31.75 45.39 -18.15
N ILE A 497 30.97 44.94 -17.18
CA ILE A 497 29.53 45.10 -17.16
C ILE A 497 29.14 46.58 -17.09
N ILE A 498 29.80 47.36 -16.22
CA ILE A 498 29.49 48.78 -16.02
C ILE A 498 29.84 49.65 -17.25
N VAL A 499 30.87 49.28 -18.03
CA VAL A 499 31.31 50.09 -19.18
C VAL A 499 30.75 49.61 -20.53
N ALA A 500 30.02 48.49 -20.56
CA ALA A 500 29.39 47.93 -21.75
C ALA A 500 28.12 48.69 -22.11
#